data_4e08f0eb97a53b3b2ab24fafb51818f4
#
_entry.id   4e08f0eb97a53b3b2ab24fafb51818f4
#
_cell.length_a   1.000
_cell.length_b   1.000
_cell.length_c   1.000
_cell.angle_alpha   90.00
_cell.angle_beta   90.00
_cell.angle_gamma   90.00
#
_symmetry.space_group_name_H-M   'P 1'
#
loop_
_entity.id
_entity.type
_entity.pdbx_description
1 polymer ?
#
loop_
_entity_poly.entity_id
_entity_poly.type
_entity_poly.pdbx_seq_one_letter_code
_entity_poly.pdbx_strand_id
1 'polypeptide(L)'
;MNYLQETKMLDYSNKNIQKLINDKGFKNLQPSECVKAIYNFIRDEIKFGYNTDDSIPASKVLRDGYGQCNTKGTLFMALLRSCNIHCRIHGFTIDKKLQKGAMTGFVYKKAPNNILHSWVEVLLDEKWYELEGFILDNLYLSNLKNIIPNNTKSYFGYGVAVKDINNLQIDFNKNNTYIQSEGITNDYGVFDSPDDLL
;
A
#
# COMPACT_ATOMS: atom_id res chain seq x y z
N MET A 1 15.79 6.41 14.83
CA MET A 1 14.85 6.18 13.72
C MET A 1 15.05 7.28 12.68
N ASN A 2 15.34 6.92 11.45
CA ASN A 2 15.56 7.89 10.37
C ASN A 2 14.52 7.68 9.25
N TYR A 3 13.36 8.27 9.43
CA TYR A 3 12.20 8.12 8.55
C TYR A 3 12.32 8.82 7.18
N LEU A 4 13.51 9.36 6.84
CA LEU A 4 13.83 9.97 5.54
C LEU A 4 14.96 9.23 4.81
N GLN A 5 15.63 8.26 5.47
CA GLN A 5 16.80 7.60 4.92
C GLN A 5 16.47 6.80 3.65
N GLU A 6 17.33 6.90 2.65
CA GLU A 6 17.35 5.97 1.52
C GLU A 6 17.90 4.63 1.98
N THR A 7 17.32 3.54 1.47
CA THR A 7 17.76 2.17 1.75
C THR A 7 17.89 1.39 0.45
N LYS A 8 18.30 0.12 0.54
CA LYS A 8 18.40 -0.73 -0.66
C LYS A 8 17.04 -0.88 -1.37
N MET A 9 15.95 -1.01 -0.62
CA MET A 9 14.60 -1.13 -1.19
C MET A 9 13.99 0.24 -1.50
N LEU A 10 14.27 1.26 -0.68
CA LEU A 10 13.80 2.62 -0.90
C LEU A 10 14.80 3.42 -1.74
N ASP A 11 15.16 2.94 -2.93
CA ASP A 11 16.18 3.48 -3.82
C ASP A 11 15.70 4.76 -4.55
N TYR A 12 15.27 5.76 -3.79
CA TYR A 12 14.62 6.96 -4.35
C TYR A 12 15.57 7.87 -5.12
N SER A 13 16.90 7.75 -4.97
CA SER A 13 17.89 8.44 -5.83
C SER A 13 17.93 7.86 -7.26
N ASN A 14 17.31 6.71 -7.52
CA ASN A 14 17.22 6.11 -8.83
C ASN A 14 16.65 7.10 -9.87
N LYS A 15 17.30 7.20 -11.03
CA LYS A 15 16.94 8.16 -12.09
C LYS A 15 15.49 8.10 -12.55
N ASN A 16 14.88 6.92 -12.56
CA ASN A 16 13.47 6.75 -12.97
C ASN A 16 12.51 7.26 -11.90
N ILE A 17 12.85 7.05 -10.62
CA ILE A 17 12.10 7.62 -9.49
C ILE A 17 12.20 9.15 -9.53
N GLN A 18 13.41 9.71 -9.67
CA GLN A 18 13.61 11.16 -9.74
C GLN A 18 12.91 11.79 -10.95
N LYS A 19 12.95 11.10 -12.12
CA LYS A 19 12.21 11.54 -13.30
C LYS A 19 10.71 11.62 -13.04
N LEU A 20 10.11 10.58 -12.47
CA LEU A 20 8.70 10.56 -12.09
C LEU A 20 8.33 11.73 -11.17
N ILE A 21 9.14 11.94 -10.11
CA ILE A 21 8.89 13.02 -9.13
C ILE A 21 8.90 14.39 -9.79
N ASN A 22 9.84 14.62 -10.73
CA ASN A 22 9.93 15.87 -11.47
C ASN A 22 8.77 16.03 -12.47
N ASP A 23 8.46 14.99 -13.25
CA ASP A 23 7.38 15.00 -14.24
C ASP A 23 6.00 15.27 -13.59
N LYS A 24 5.76 14.69 -12.40
CA LYS A 24 4.52 14.89 -11.63
C LYS A 24 4.54 16.15 -10.76
N GLY A 25 5.70 16.79 -10.58
CA GLY A 25 5.85 18.00 -9.78
C GLY A 25 5.61 17.83 -8.29
N PHE A 26 5.76 16.62 -7.74
CA PHE A 26 5.44 16.29 -6.35
C PHE A 26 6.14 17.20 -5.33
N LYS A 27 7.42 17.55 -5.58
CA LYS A 27 8.20 18.42 -4.69
C LYS A 27 7.71 19.87 -4.62
N ASN A 28 6.87 20.29 -5.56
CA ASN A 28 6.33 21.65 -5.59
C ASN A 28 5.02 21.79 -4.79
N LEU A 29 4.48 20.68 -4.28
CA LEU A 29 3.23 20.66 -3.54
C LEU A 29 3.48 20.89 -2.04
N GLN A 30 2.48 21.43 -1.34
CA GLN A 30 2.48 21.45 0.12
C GLN A 30 2.45 20.02 0.67
N PRO A 31 3.00 19.73 1.86
CA PRO A 31 3.17 18.37 2.35
C PRO A 31 1.94 17.48 2.27
N SER A 32 0.78 17.96 2.70
CA SER A 32 -0.47 17.19 2.66
C SER A 32 -0.96 16.91 1.24
N GLU A 33 -0.80 17.88 0.33
CA GLU A 33 -1.15 17.73 -1.09
C GLU A 33 -0.17 16.77 -1.79
N CYS A 34 1.11 16.82 -1.43
CA CYS A 34 2.15 15.91 -1.91
C CYS A 34 1.81 14.47 -1.53
N VAL A 35 1.51 14.22 -0.24
CA VAL A 35 1.08 12.87 0.23
C VAL A 35 -0.14 12.40 -0.56
N LYS A 36 -1.17 13.24 -0.72
CA LYS A 36 -2.39 12.90 -1.46
C LYS A 36 -2.11 12.58 -2.92
N ALA A 37 -1.27 13.37 -3.57
CA ALA A 37 -0.92 13.17 -4.98
C ALA A 37 -0.13 11.87 -5.18
N ILE A 38 0.87 11.59 -4.34
CA ILE A 38 1.63 10.34 -4.38
C ILE A 38 0.74 9.14 -4.05
N TYR A 39 -0.11 9.25 -3.01
CA TYR A 39 -1.07 8.22 -2.63
C TYR A 39 -1.97 7.81 -3.79
N ASN A 40 -2.59 8.80 -4.47
CA ASN A 40 -3.46 8.55 -5.62
C ASN A 40 -2.69 7.94 -6.79
N PHE A 41 -1.45 8.40 -7.04
CA PHE A 41 -0.58 7.80 -8.05
C PHE A 41 -0.32 6.31 -7.76
N ILE A 42 0.07 5.97 -6.52
CA ILE A 42 0.31 4.58 -6.11
C ILE A 42 -0.96 3.74 -6.23
N ARG A 43 -2.12 4.29 -5.80
CA ARG A 43 -3.38 3.56 -5.87
C ARG A 43 -3.78 3.24 -7.31
N ASP A 44 -3.79 4.23 -8.19
CA ASP A 44 -4.50 4.14 -9.46
C ASP A 44 -3.57 3.89 -10.66
N GLU A 45 -2.30 4.35 -10.61
CA GLU A 45 -1.36 4.17 -11.74
C GLU A 45 -0.46 2.93 -11.56
N ILE A 46 -0.24 2.44 -10.31
CA ILE A 46 0.41 1.16 -10.04
C ILE A 46 -0.68 0.11 -9.79
N LYS A 47 -0.88 -0.79 -10.73
CA LYS A 47 -1.99 -1.75 -10.67
C LYS A 47 -1.81 -2.78 -9.55
N PHE A 48 -2.93 -3.30 -9.03
CA PHE A 48 -2.85 -4.41 -8.08
C PHE A 48 -2.41 -5.69 -8.78
N GLY A 49 -1.36 -6.33 -8.23
CA GLY A 49 -0.81 -7.59 -8.74
C GLY A 49 0.33 -8.11 -7.88
N TYR A 50 0.61 -9.41 -7.97
CA TYR A 50 1.65 -10.05 -7.16
C TYR A 50 2.98 -10.05 -7.90
N ASN A 51 4.01 -9.44 -7.29
CA ASN A 51 5.39 -9.57 -7.74
C ASN A 51 5.95 -10.94 -7.33
N THR A 52 7.03 -11.36 -7.96
CA THR A 52 7.68 -12.66 -7.65
C THR A 52 8.42 -12.65 -6.32
N ASP A 53 8.76 -11.46 -5.82
CA ASP A 53 9.47 -11.23 -4.56
C ASP A 53 8.98 -9.91 -3.96
N ASP A 54 8.82 -9.87 -2.65
CA ASP A 54 8.42 -8.66 -1.91
C ASP A 54 9.63 -7.76 -1.61
N SER A 55 10.84 -8.33 -1.53
CA SER A 55 12.09 -7.62 -1.23
C SER A 55 12.71 -6.98 -2.48
N ILE A 56 11.90 -6.32 -3.31
CA ILE A 56 12.35 -5.64 -4.54
C ILE A 56 12.42 -4.12 -4.36
N PRO A 57 13.39 -3.43 -5.01
CA PRO A 57 13.51 -1.99 -4.88
C PRO A 57 12.34 -1.23 -5.53
N ALA A 58 12.07 -0.03 -5.00
CA ALA A 58 11.01 0.85 -5.46
C ALA A 58 11.10 1.15 -6.97
N SER A 59 12.30 1.33 -7.49
CA SER A 59 12.53 1.54 -8.93
C SER A 59 12.11 0.36 -9.80
N LYS A 60 12.16 -0.88 -9.25
CA LYS A 60 11.66 -2.06 -9.96
C LYS A 60 10.14 -2.11 -9.94
N VAL A 61 9.50 -1.80 -8.80
CA VAL A 61 8.02 -1.73 -8.72
C VAL A 61 7.48 -0.69 -9.70
N LEU A 62 8.12 0.50 -9.76
CA LEU A 62 7.77 1.54 -10.72
C LEU A 62 7.88 1.06 -12.17
N ARG A 63 8.96 0.35 -12.51
CA ARG A 63 9.17 -0.21 -13.86
C ARG A 63 8.14 -1.29 -14.22
N ASP A 64 7.80 -2.15 -13.25
CA ASP A 64 6.86 -3.24 -13.44
C ASP A 64 5.41 -2.70 -13.60
N GLY A 65 5.09 -1.55 -12.99
CA GLY A 65 3.79 -0.88 -13.08
C GLY A 65 2.68 -1.57 -12.28
N TYR A 66 3.02 -2.54 -11.45
CA TYR A 66 2.10 -3.25 -10.56
C TYR A 66 2.77 -3.69 -9.27
N GLY A 67 1.96 -3.95 -8.25
CA GLY A 67 2.41 -4.44 -6.94
C GLY A 67 1.26 -4.80 -6.03
N GLN A 68 1.61 -5.34 -4.86
CA GLN A 68 0.70 -5.66 -3.77
C GLN A 68 1.06 -4.79 -2.53
N CYS A 69 0.50 -5.07 -1.35
CA CYS A 69 0.68 -4.24 -0.15
C CYS A 69 2.14 -3.86 0.11
N ASN A 70 3.06 -4.84 0.20
CA ASN A 70 4.45 -4.61 0.55
C ASN A 70 5.19 -3.85 -0.56
N THR A 71 5.09 -4.27 -1.81
CA THR A 71 5.81 -3.66 -2.92
C THR A 71 5.26 -2.28 -3.32
N LYS A 72 3.93 -2.09 -3.36
CA LYS A 72 3.33 -0.74 -3.51
C LYS A 72 3.72 0.17 -2.34
N GLY A 73 3.75 -0.38 -1.10
CA GLY A 73 4.22 0.33 0.09
C GLY A 73 5.67 0.79 -0.03
N THR A 74 6.56 -0.08 -0.54
CA THR A 74 7.96 0.26 -0.82
C THR A 74 8.07 1.43 -1.79
N LEU A 75 7.36 1.39 -2.92
CA LEU A 75 7.38 2.51 -3.87
C LEU A 75 6.79 3.79 -3.26
N PHE A 76 5.69 3.65 -2.51
CA PHE A 76 5.04 4.78 -1.83
C PHE A 76 6.01 5.48 -0.87
N MET A 77 6.68 4.73 0.01
CA MET A 77 7.67 5.28 0.94
C MET A 77 8.86 5.94 0.22
N ALA A 78 9.37 5.33 -0.85
CA ALA A 78 10.47 5.90 -1.63
C ALA A 78 10.09 7.28 -2.21
N LEU A 79 8.89 7.42 -2.78
CA LEU A 79 8.40 8.70 -3.31
C LEU A 79 8.18 9.74 -2.20
N LEU A 80 7.59 9.34 -1.06
CA LEU A 80 7.40 10.23 0.09
C LEU A 80 8.73 10.75 0.63
N ARG A 81 9.69 9.87 0.89
CA ARG A 81 11.01 10.25 1.41
C ARG A 81 11.78 11.15 0.46
N SER A 82 11.72 10.90 -0.85
CA SER A 82 12.31 11.79 -1.84
C SER A 82 11.70 13.19 -1.86
N CYS A 83 10.46 13.33 -1.38
CA CYS A 83 9.78 14.60 -1.17
C CYS A 83 9.91 15.15 0.26
N ASN A 84 10.86 14.62 1.06
CA ASN A 84 11.11 15.01 2.44
C ASN A 84 9.89 14.82 3.38
N ILE A 85 9.07 13.82 3.11
CA ILE A 85 7.94 13.40 3.95
C ILE A 85 8.37 12.20 4.81
N HIS A 86 8.30 12.36 6.13
CA HIS A 86 8.61 11.29 7.07
C HIS A 86 7.58 10.17 6.98
N CYS A 87 8.05 8.94 6.77
CA CYS A 87 7.19 7.77 6.71
C CYS A 87 7.90 6.51 7.24
N ARG A 88 7.09 5.57 7.72
CA ARG A 88 7.52 4.28 8.25
C ARG A 88 6.54 3.19 7.81
N ILE A 89 6.91 1.92 7.97
CA ILE A 89 6.06 0.80 7.62
C ILE A 89 5.57 0.08 8.87
N HIS A 90 4.30 -0.29 8.92
CA HIS A 90 3.71 -1.11 9.96
C HIS A 90 3.49 -2.51 9.42
N GLY A 91 4.12 -3.52 10.04
CA GLY A 91 4.07 -4.91 9.62
C GLY A 91 3.12 -5.74 10.48
N PHE A 92 2.34 -6.61 9.85
CA PHE A 92 1.45 -7.54 10.52
C PHE A 92 1.14 -8.73 9.61
N THR A 93 0.41 -9.72 10.12
CA THR A 93 -0.13 -10.79 9.27
C THR A 93 -1.65 -10.72 9.19
N ILE A 94 -2.17 -11.19 8.06
CA ILE A 94 -3.61 -11.28 7.78
C ILE A 94 -4.02 -12.74 7.52
N ASP A 95 -5.29 -13.08 7.81
CA ASP A 95 -5.84 -14.41 7.49
C ASP A 95 -5.84 -14.62 5.97
N LYS A 96 -5.28 -15.74 5.52
CA LYS A 96 -5.27 -16.16 4.12
C LYS A 96 -6.64 -16.12 3.45
N LYS A 97 -7.72 -16.37 4.18
CA LYS A 97 -9.08 -16.33 3.64
C LYS A 97 -9.42 -15.01 2.98
N LEU A 98 -8.83 -13.92 3.45
CA LEU A 98 -8.95 -12.58 2.86
C LEU A 98 -8.49 -12.57 1.40
N GLN A 99 -7.49 -13.36 1.06
CA GLN A 99 -6.93 -13.45 -0.30
C GLN A 99 -7.71 -14.40 -1.23
N LYS A 100 -8.75 -15.08 -0.73
CA LYS A 100 -9.59 -15.95 -1.56
C LYS A 100 -10.27 -15.13 -2.66
N GLY A 101 -10.07 -15.56 -3.91
CA GLY A 101 -10.54 -14.85 -5.10
C GLY A 101 -9.47 -13.95 -5.73
N ALA A 102 -8.66 -13.22 -4.95
CA ALA A 102 -7.49 -12.51 -5.42
C ALA A 102 -6.33 -13.49 -5.72
N MET A 103 -6.07 -14.43 -4.80
CA MET A 103 -5.25 -15.61 -5.08
C MET A 103 -6.14 -16.80 -5.44
N THR A 104 -5.77 -17.58 -6.46
CA THR A 104 -6.55 -18.71 -6.96
C THR A 104 -5.72 -19.99 -7.10
N GLY A 105 -6.40 -21.13 -7.21
CA GLY A 105 -5.82 -22.44 -7.57
C GLY A 105 -4.70 -22.89 -6.63
N PHE A 106 -3.58 -23.29 -7.23
CA PHE A 106 -2.44 -23.85 -6.52
C PHE A 106 -1.71 -22.82 -5.63
N VAL A 107 -1.66 -21.56 -6.06
CA VAL A 107 -1.05 -20.47 -5.30
C VAL A 107 -1.77 -20.28 -3.96
N TYR A 108 -3.10 -20.19 -3.98
CA TYR A 108 -3.90 -20.09 -2.76
C TYR A 108 -3.72 -21.31 -1.83
N LYS A 109 -3.68 -22.53 -2.40
CA LYS A 109 -3.48 -23.76 -1.60
C LYS A 109 -2.14 -23.77 -0.86
N LYS A 110 -1.07 -23.32 -1.51
CA LYS A 110 0.29 -23.31 -0.97
C LYS A 110 0.59 -22.11 -0.06
N ALA A 111 -0.19 -21.02 -0.15
CA ALA A 111 0.01 -19.85 0.69
C ALA A 111 -0.13 -20.22 2.19
N PRO A 112 0.70 -19.64 3.07
CA PRO A 112 0.58 -19.84 4.52
C PRO A 112 -0.77 -19.34 5.04
N ASN A 113 -1.21 -19.82 6.21
CA ASN A 113 -2.48 -19.39 6.80
C ASN A 113 -2.47 -17.90 7.22
N ASN A 114 -1.31 -17.43 7.68
CA ASN A 114 -1.05 -16.03 7.98
C ASN A 114 -0.11 -15.48 6.93
N ILE A 115 -0.56 -14.46 6.20
CA ILE A 115 0.18 -13.82 5.10
C ILE A 115 0.74 -12.50 5.62
N LEU A 116 2.03 -12.25 5.40
CA LEU A 116 2.66 -10.98 5.75
C LEU A 116 2.01 -9.84 4.95
N HIS A 117 1.65 -8.80 5.68
CA HIS A 117 0.97 -7.62 5.17
C HIS A 117 1.50 -6.36 5.84
N SER A 118 1.33 -5.23 5.19
CA SER A 118 1.77 -3.95 5.75
C SER A 118 0.91 -2.79 5.26
N TRP A 119 0.90 -1.70 6.04
CA TRP A 119 0.53 -0.37 5.58
C TRP A 119 1.68 0.62 5.80
N VAL A 120 1.57 1.77 5.18
CA VAL A 120 2.51 2.87 5.35
C VAL A 120 1.95 3.89 6.32
N GLU A 121 2.75 4.31 7.28
CA GLU A 121 2.42 5.42 8.17
C GLU A 121 3.17 6.69 7.74
N VAL A 122 2.47 7.80 7.69
CA VAL A 122 2.98 9.10 7.22
C VAL A 122 2.81 10.15 8.31
N LEU A 123 3.86 10.89 8.61
CA LEU A 123 3.84 11.97 9.59
C LEU A 123 3.49 13.30 8.91
N LEU A 124 2.35 13.88 9.31
CA LEU A 124 1.92 15.23 8.91
C LEU A 124 1.39 15.98 10.12
N ASP A 125 1.77 17.24 10.27
CA ASP A 125 1.29 18.11 11.35
C ASP A 125 1.41 17.43 12.73
N GLU A 126 2.57 16.79 13.01
CA GLU A 126 2.89 16.05 14.24
C GLU A 126 2.00 14.81 14.51
N LYS A 127 1.21 14.37 13.52
CA LYS A 127 0.33 13.22 13.62
C LYS A 127 0.70 12.14 12.59
N TRP A 128 0.71 10.88 13.04
CA TRP A 128 0.86 9.72 12.16
C TRP A 128 -0.50 9.33 11.57
N TYR A 129 -0.52 9.08 10.25
CA TYR A 129 -1.67 8.59 9.51
C TYR A 129 -1.35 7.21 8.93
N GLU A 130 -2.20 6.23 9.22
CA GLU A 130 -2.11 4.86 8.71
C GLU A 130 -2.79 4.77 7.34
N LEU A 131 -2.02 4.42 6.32
CA LEU A 131 -2.46 4.44 4.94
C LEU A 131 -2.35 3.04 4.32
N GLU A 132 -3.49 2.39 4.12
CA GLU A 132 -3.63 1.07 3.52
C GLU A 132 -4.48 1.09 2.23
N GLY A 133 -5.39 2.05 2.09
CA GLY A 133 -6.35 2.11 0.98
C GLY A 133 -5.72 2.31 -0.42
N PHE A 134 -4.41 2.56 -0.53
CA PHE A 134 -3.70 2.65 -1.81
C PHE A 134 -3.45 1.28 -2.47
N ILE A 135 -3.66 0.16 -1.78
CA ILE A 135 -3.29 -1.18 -2.24
C ILE A 135 -4.11 -1.58 -3.46
N LEU A 136 -5.43 -1.40 -3.39
CA LEU A 136 -6.37 -1.75 -4.46
C LEU A 136 -6.75 -0.53 -5.29
N ASP A 137 -6.60 -0.61 -6.60
CA ASP A 137 -6.98 0.48 -7.50
C ASP A 137 -8.49 0.61 -7.65
N ASN A 138 -8.93 1.81 -8.08
CA ASN A 138 -10.35 2.12 -8.24
C ASN A 138 -11.06 1.20 -9.25
N LEU A 139 -10.35 0.74 -10.30
CA LEU A 139 -10.91 -0.20 -11.27
C LEU A 139 -11.15 -1.58 -10.62
N TYR A 140 -10.19 -2.06 -9.83
CA TYR A 140 -10.34 -3.31 -9.08
C TYR A 140 -11.55 -3.25 -8.15
N LEU A 141 -11.68 -2.18 -7.37
CA LEU A 141 -12.76 -2.00 -6.40
C LEU A 141 -14.13 -1.83 -7.08
N SER A 142 -14.21 -1.15 -8.21
CA SER A 142 -15.47 -1.03 -8.97
C SER A 142 -15.90 -2.36 -9.56
N ASN A 143 -14.96 -3.16 -10.09
CA ASN A 143 -15.25 -4.51 -10.57
C ASN A 143 -15.69 -5.44 -9.43
N LEU A 144 -15.05 -5.33 -8.26
CA LEU A 144 -15.44 -6.09 -7.08
C LEU A 144 -16.88 -5.79 -6.65
N LYS A 145 -17.29 -4.53 -6.65
CA LYS A 145 -18.65 -4.11 -6.33
C LYS A 145 -19.70 -4.72 -7.27
N ASN A 146 -19.36 -4.99 -8.52
CA ASN A 146 -20.26 -5.61 -9.49
C ASN A 146 -20.55 -7.10 -9.20
N ILE A 147 -19.68 -7.78 -8.47
CA ILE A 147 -19.82 -9.21 -8.13
C ILE A 147 -20.32 -9.45 -6.70
N ILE A 148 -20.31 -8.42 -5.87
CA ILE A 148 -20.82 -8.49 -4.48
C ILE A 148 -22.34 -8.22 -4.49
N PRO A 149 -23.16 -9.02 -3.77
CA PRO A 149 -24.58 -8.74 -3.65
C PRO A 149 -24.86 -7.35 -3.07
N ASN A 150 -25.82 -6.61 -3.62
CA ASN A 150 -26.13 -5.21 -3.27
C ASN A 150 -26.46 -4.95 -1.79
N ASN A 151 -26.89 -5.97 -1.06
CA ASN A 151 -27.22 -5.89 0.36
C ASN A 151 -26.06 -6.30 1.30
N THR A 152 -24.87 -6.59 0.73
CA THR A 152 -23.70 -6.95 1.52
C THR A 152 -23.18 -5.71 2.25
N LYS A 153 -22.97 -5.82 3.56
CA LYS A 153 -22.36 -4.79 4.39
C LYS A 153 -20.93 -5.17 4.76
N SER A 154 -20.76 -6.18 5.60
CA SER A 154 -19.42 -6.69 5.93
C SER A 154 -18.92 -7.60 4.81
N TYR A 155 -17.68 -7.41 4.40
CA TYR A 155 -17.08 -8.20 3.32
C TYR A 155 -15.68 -8.69 3.67
N PHE A 156 -15.41 -9.93 3.30
CA PHE A 156 -14.15 -10.60 3.56
C PHE A 156 -13.77 -11.52 2.38
N GLY A 157 -12.78 -11.12 1.60
CA GLY A 157 -12.31 -11.84 0.41
C GLY A 157 -11.83 -10.90 -0.69
N TYR A 158 -11.23 -11.42 -1.75
CA TYR A 158 -10.70 -10.64 -2.88
C TYR A 158 -9.77 -9.49 -2.44
N GLY A 159 -8.95 -9.71 -1.41
CA GLY A 159 -8.05 -8.69 -0.89
C GLY A 159 -8.73 -7.56 -0.12
N VAL A 160 -9.97 -7.75 0.34
CA VAL A 160 -10.74 -6.78 1.13
C VAL A 160 -11.21 -7.42 2.42
N ALA A 161 -11.08 -6.71 3.55
CA ALA A 161 -11.65 -7.09 4.84
C ALA A 161 -12.15 -5.83 5.55
N VAL A 162 -13.46 -5.56 5.45
CA VAL A 162 -14.07 -4.32 5.92
C VAL A 162 -15.44 -4.56 6.55
N LYS A 163 -15.81 -3.72 7.51
CA LYS A 163 -17.13 -3.73 8.16
C LYS A 163 -18.25 -3.22 7.24
N ASP A 164 -17.91 -2.34 6.29
CA ASP A 164 -18.86 -1.77 5.34
C ASP A 164 -18.24 -1.55 3.98
N ILE A 165 -18.52 -2.45 3.04
CA ILE A 165 -18.01 -2.37 1.66
C ILE A 165 -18.63 -1.20 0.87
N ASN A 166 -19.75 -0.68 1.31
CA ASN A 166 -20.44 0.44 0.65
C ASN A 166 -19.84 1.80 1.08
N ASN A 167 -19.08 1.82 2.19
CA ASN A 167 -18.46 3.03 2.75
C ASN A 167 -16.97 2.80 3.02
N LEU A 168 -16.20 2.54 1.97
CA LEU A 168 -14.76 2.31 2.07
C LEU A 168 -14.02 3.60 2.40
N GLN A 169 -13.18 3.58 3.42
CA GLN A 169 -12.28 4.68 3.81
C GLN A 169 -10.95 4.58 3.07
N ILE A 170 -10.99 4.70 1.73
CA ILE A 170 -9.83 4.54 0.85
C ILE A 170 -9.28 5.86 0.28
N ASP A 171 -9.96 6.99 0.49
CA ASP A 171 -9.48 8.29 0.03
C ASP A 171 -8.75 9.01 1.16
N PHE A 172 -7.51 9.40 0.90
CA PHE A 172 -6.73 10.20 1.86
C PHE A 172 -7.14 11.67 1.83
N ASN A 173 -7.73 12.12 2.93
CA ASN A 173 -8.08 13.53 3.21
C ASN A 173 -7.70 13.89 4.66
N LYS A 174 -6.41 13.67 5.05
CA LYS A 174 -5.93 13.77 6.45
C LYS A 174 -6.69 12.85 7.41
N ASN A 175 -6.94 11.63 6.98
CA ASN A 175 -7.56 10.54 7.74
C ASN A 175 -6.82 9.22 7.48
N ASN A 176 -6.95 8.27 8.38
CA ASN A 176 -6.51 6.90 8.13
C ASN A 176 -7.32 6.27 7.00
N THR A 177 -6.70 5.37 6.24
CA THR A 177 -7.37 4.61 5.17
C THR A 177 -7.14 3.13 5.37
N TYR A 178 -8.20 2.31 5.24
CA TYR A 178 -8.14 0.87 5.49
C TYR A 178 -8.88 0.10 4.41
N ILE A 179 -8.33 -1.09 4.08
CA ILE A 179 -8.94 -2.03 3.14
C ILE A 179 -8.88 -3.49 3.62
N GLN A 180 -7.92 -3.84 4.48
CA GLN A 180 -7.69 -5.21 4.98
C GLN A 180 -7.57 -5.29 6.51
N SER A 181 -7.75 -4.21 7.23
CA SER A 181 -7.53 -4.10 8.68
C SER A 181 -8.36 -5.05 9.54
N GLU A 182 -9.53 -5.49 9.07
CA GLU A 182 -10.38 -6.45 9.80
C GLU A 182 -9.85 -7.90 9.75
N GLY A 183 -8.81 -8.17 8.96
CA GLY A 183 -8.21 -9.50 8.81
C GLY A 183 -6.91 -9.72 9.58
N ILE A 184 -6.50 -8.79 10.44
CA ILE A 184 -5.23 -8.85 11.18
C ILE A 184 -5.23 -10.04 12.14
N THR A 185 -4.14 -10.83 12.10
CA THR A 185 -3.95 -12.01 12.98
C THR A 185 -2.82 -11.80 13.99
N ASN A 186 -1.68 -11.23 13.58
CA ASN A 186 -0.58 -10.87 14.49
C ASN A 186 -0.04 -9.51 14.08
N ASP A 187 0.17 -8.63 15.04
CA ASP A 187 0.75 -7.31 14.86
C ASP A 187 2.24 -7.35 15.27
N TYR A 188 3.12 -6.91 14.36
CA TYR A 188 4.57 -6.83 14.60
C TYR A 188 5.03 -5.40 14.90
N GLY A 189 4.13 -4.42 14.80
CA GLY A 189 4.43 -3.01 15.03
C GLY A 189 5.15 -2.34 13.86
N VAL A 190 5.83 -1.24 14.16
CA VAL A 190 6.43 -0.36 13.15
C VAL A 190 7.91 -0.64 12.94
N PHE A 191 8.34 -0.48 11.68
CA PHE A 191 9.72 -0.62 11.22
C PHE A 191 10.13 0.66 10.47
N ASP A 192 11.42 0.99 10.52
CA ASP A 192 11.92 2.20 9.84
C ASP A 192 11.79 2.08 8.32
N SER A 193 12.01 0.90 7.76
CA SER A 193 11.98 0.64 6.32
C SER A 193 11.44 -0.74 5.96
N PRO A 194 11.03 -0.99 4.71
CA PRO A 194 10.73 -2.33 4.23
C PRO A 194 11.90 -3.30 4.33
N ASP A 195 13.15 -2.81 4.24
CA ASP A 195 14.37 -3.63 4.40
C ASP A 195 14.47 -4.28 5.80
N ASP A 196 13.80 -3.70 6.81
CA ASP A 196 13.79 -4.20 8.18
C ASP A 196 12.62 -5.19 8.43
N LEU A 197 11.57 -5.15 7.59
CA LEU A 197 10.38 -5.97 7.71
C LEU A 197 10.43 -7.22 6.81
N LEU A 198 10.97 -7.10 5.59
CA LEU A 198 10.93 -8.08 4.50
C LEU A 198 12.27 -8.77 4.28
#